data_82fd563c4533f7e24f7b4552206ecde3
#
_entry.id   82fd563c4533f7e24f7b4552206ecde3
#
_cell.length_a   1.000
_cell.length_b   1.000
_cell.length_c   1.000
_cell.angle_alpha   90.00
_cell.angle_beta   90.00
_cell.angle_gamma   90.00
#
_symmetry.space_group_name_H-M   'P 1'
#
loop_
_entity.id
_entity.type
_entity.pdbx_description
1 polymer ?
#
loop_
_entity_poly.entity_id
_entity_poly.type
_entity_poly.pdbx_seq_one_letter_code
_entity_poly.pdbx_strand_id
1 'polypeptide(L)'
;MDLQSLLAARVAADKPVRVGLIGAGKFGSMFLAQVPSIAGLDVAVIADLDPDRAKAACRSVGWDTARVARTRFAERGRDACLDERVEVIVEATGDPAAGIANAIEAIEAKKHTVMVNVEADALAGAFLARKARAANVIYSMAYGDQPALIAEMVDWARAAGFSVAAAGKGTKYLPAYHTVTPNAVWEHYGLSADEAKRAGMNAQMFNSFLDGTKSAIEMAAVANACRLDVPHDGLGFPSCGADDLASVLCPRPLGGVLAADGMVEVVSSIRRDGKPVERDLRWGVYVVFKARNDHAAACFKQYGLPTDATGRYAAMYKPYHLIGLELSISVLNVALRGEPTGSCRAWRGDAVAVAKRALKAGEMLDGEGGYTVYAKLIPAERSLALGALPIGLAHRVKLLRNVAAGEFVTAADVALDDNLRAVRIRREMETQARQMTQVLTAEQGAASSVFLQHSDVTRG
;
A
#
# COMPACT_ATOMS: atom_id res chain seq x y z
N MET A 1 23.90 15.36 -0.68
CA MET A 1 23.69 15.65 -2.11
C MET A 1 22.23 15.30 -2.41
N ASP A 2 21.50 16.20 -3.05
CA ASP A 2 20.09 15.98 -3.37
C ASP A 2 19.90 15.17 -4.67
N LEU A 3 18.68 14.73 -4.98
CA LEU A 3 18.39 13.93 -6.17
C LEU A 3 18.73 14.68 -7.46
N GLN A 4 18.51 15.98 -7.50
CA GLN A 4 18.80 16.80 -8.69
C GLN A 4 20.30 16.82 -8.99
N SER A 5 21.15 17.02 -7.98
CA SER A 5 22.60 17.00 -8.13
C SER A 5 23.13 15.62 -8.55
N LEU A 6 22.57 14.55 -8.00
CA LEU A 6 22.92 13.18 -8.40
C LEU A 6 22.52 12.88 -9.86
N LEU A 7 21.33 13.32 -10.27
CA LEU A 7 20.85 13.15 -11.64
C LEU A 7 21.68 13.97 -12.63
N ALA A 8 22.03 15.23 -12.28
CA ALA A 8 22.91 16.06 -13.10
C ALA A 8 24.29 15.42 -13.32
N ALA A 9 24.85 14.74 -12.31
CA ALA A 9 26.09 13.98 -12.47
C ALA A 9 25.94 12.81 -13.46
N ARG A 10 24.78 12.12 -13.47
CA ARG A 10 24.48 11.06 -14.45
C ARG A 10 24.36 11.62 -15.88
N VAL A 11 23.73 12.79 -16.03
CA VAL A 11 23.64 13.50 -17.31
C VAL A 11 25.02 13.89 -17.83
N ALA A 12 25.86 14.49 -16.99
CA ALA A 12 27.22 14.87 -17.36
C ALA A 12 28.10 13.66 -17.77
N ALA A 13 27.82 12.48 -17.20
CA ALA A 13 28.52 11.24 -17.53
C ALA A 13 27.93 10.49 -18.73
N ASP A 14 26.90 11.03 -19.41
CA ASP A 14 26.11 10.37 -20.47
C ASP A 14 25.55 8.98 -20.04
N LYS A 15 25.14 8.86 -18.76
CA LYS A 15 24.59 7.64 -18.16
C LYS A 15 23.20 7.89 -17.58
N PRO A 16 22.19 8.12 -18.40
CA PRO A 16 20.83 8.35 -17.89
C PRO A 16 20.32 7.13 -17.10
N VAL A 17 19.45 7.38 -16.12
CA VAL A 17 18.73 6.32 -15.42
C VAL A 17 17.72 5.70 -16.39
N ARG A 18 17.81 4.40 -16.61
CA ARG A 18 16.97 3.68 -17.57
C ARG A 18 15.95 2.79 -16.91
N VAL A 19 14.69 3.00 -17.28
CA VAL A 19 13.51 2.34 -16.72
C VAL A 19 12.93 1.34 -17.72
N GLY A 20 12.49 0.20 -17.21
CA GLY A 20 11.53 -0.69 -17.84
C GLY A 20 10.16 -0.49 -17.18
N LEU A 21 9.17 0.00 -17.90
CA LEU A 21 7.80 0.15 -17.42
C LEU A 21 6.98 -1.08 -17.82
N ILE A 22 6.30 -1.70 -16.86
CA ILE A 22 5.36 -2.80 -17.09
C ILE A 22 3.95 -2.32 -16.74
N GLY A 23 3.10 -2.17 -17.77
CA GLY A 23 1.76 -1.58 -17.67
C GLY A 23 1.75 -0.08 -17.99
N ALA A 24 1.23 0.26 -19.18
CA ALA A 24 1.05 1.61 -19.66
C ALA A 24 -0.41 2.11 -19.49
N GLY A 25 -1.08 1.65 -18.44
CA GLY A 25 -2.42 2.09 -18.05
C GLY A 25 -2.42 3.52 -17.51
N LYS A 26 -3.48 3.89 -16.76
CA LYS A 26 -3.64 5.26 -16.27
C LYS A 26 -2.46 5.74 -15.41
N PHE A 27 -1.99 4.93 -14.47
CA PHE A 27 -0.83 5.28 -13.64
C PHE A 27 0.45 5.41 -14.47
N GLY A 28 0.71 4.41 -15.33
CA GLY A 28 1.87 4.43 -16.23
C GLY A 28 1.88 5.65 -17.15
N SER A 29 0.73 6.04 -17.72
CA SER A 29 0.63 7.23 -18.56
C SER A 29 0.92 8.54 -17.81
N MET A 30 0.54 8.67 -16.55
CA MET A 30 0.91 9.83 -15.72
C MET A 30 2.42 9.92 -15.49
N PHE A 31 3.08 8.81 -15.24
CA PHE A 31 4.55 8.76 -15.17
C PHE A 31 5.19 9.14 -16.51
N LEU A 32 4.71 8.54 -17.61
CA LEU A 32 5.20 8.84 -18.95
C LEU A 32 5.06 10.31 -19.32
N ALA A 33 4.04 11.02 -18.83
CA ALA A 33 3.85 12.44 -19.04
C ALA A 33 4.98 13.30 -18.43
N GLN A 34 5.60 12.86 -17.32
CA GLN A 34 6.68 13.58 -16.65
C GLN A 34 8.07 13.30 -17.23
N VAL A 35 8.26 12.11 -17.80
CA VAL A 35 9.58 11.66 -18.30
C VAL A 35 10.26 12.65 -19.24
N PRO A 36 9.58 13.29 -20.23
CA PRO A 36 10.20 14.26 -21.11
C PRO A 36 10.80 15.48 -20.40
N SER A 37 10.28 15.84 -19.25
CA SER A 37 10.69 17.01 -18.44
C SER A 37 11.82 16.70 -17.46
N ILE A 38 12.27 15.44 -17.37
CA ILE A 38 13.30 15.02 -16.42
C ILE A 38 14.57 14.62 -17.19
N ALA A 39 15.48 15.57 -17.37
CA ALA A 39 16.76 15.30 -18.01
C ALA A 39 17.52 14.21 -17.25
N GLY A 40 18.00 13.18 -17.95
CA GLY A 40 18.73 12.05 -17.35
C GLY A 40 17.84 10.89 -16.90
N LEU A 41 16.52 10.96 -17.12
CA LEU A 41 15.60 9.82 -16.95
C LEU A 41 15.11 9.37 -18.32
N ASP A 42 15.26 8.08 -18.62
CA ASP A 42 14.81 7.49 -19.89
C ASP A 42 14.03 6.19 -19.67
N VAL A 43 13.01 5.96 -20.49
CA VAL A 43 12.26 4.70 -20.49
C VAL A 43 12.70 3.88 -21.68
N ALA A 44 13.54 2.89 -21.42
CA ALA A 44 14.15 2.03 -22.44
C ALA A 44 13.16 1.01 -23.02
N VAL A 45 12.27 0.48 -22.15
CA VAL A 45 11.29 -0.55 -22.53
C VAL A 45 9.94 -0.22 -21.89
N ILE A 46 8.87 -0.40 -22.64
CA ILE A 46 7.50 -0.42 -22.14
C ILE A 46 6.88 -1.77 -22.51
N ALA A 47 6.48 -2.54 -21.50
CA ALA A 47 5.77 -3.79 -21.68
C ALA A 47 4.28 -3.61 -21.32
N ASP A 48 3.39 -3.92 -22.25
CA ASP A 48 1.94 -3.90 -22.06
C ASP A 48 1.31 -5.01 -22.91
N LEU A 49 0.21 -5.59 -22.47
CA LEU A 49 -0.53 -6.60 -23.21
C LEU A 49 -0.95 -6.13 -24.61
N ASP A 50 -1.01 -4.82 -24.80
CA ASP A 50 -1.26 -4.16 -26.07
C ASP A 50 -0.15 -3.09 -26.33
N PRO A 51 0.95 -3.45 -27.01
CA PRO A 51 2.05 -2.54 -27.32
C PRO A 51 1.64 -1.31 -28.15
N ASP A 52 0.62 -1.43 -28.99
CA ASP A 52 0.17 -0.30 -29.81
C ASP A 52 -0.66 0.69 -28.99
N ARG A 53 -1.44 0.21 -28.04
CA ARG A 53 -2.07 1.03 -27.01
C ARG A 53 -1.03 1.77 -26.16
N ALA A 54 0.06 1.10 -25.76
CA ALA A 54 1.16 1.73 -25.04
C ALA A 54 1.84 2.85 -25.84
N LYS A 55 2.08 2.63 -27.15
CA LYS A 55 2.60 3.68 -28.07
C LYS A 55 1.62 4.86 -28.16
N ALA A 56 0.31 4.58 -28.28
CA ALA A 56 -0.71 5.61 -28.32
C ALA A 56 -0.74 6.41 -27.00
N ALA A 57 -0.62 5.75 -25.84
CA ALA A 57 -0.52 6.41 -24.54
C ALA A 57 0.70 7.34 -24.46
N CYS A 58 1.88 6.93 -24.96
CA CYS A 58 3.05 7.82 -25.03
C CYS A 58 2.78 9.08 -25.86
N ARG A 59 2.17 8.93 -27.04
CA ARG A 59 1.83 10.05 -27.89
C ARG A 59 0.81 11.00 -27.24
N SER A 60 -0.22 10.43 -26.58
CA SER A 60 -1.27 11.22 -25.92
C SER A 60 -0.75 12.10 -24.79
N VAL A 61 0.39 11.74 -24.18
CA VAL A 61 1.06 12.51 -23.12
C VAL A 61 2.24 13.34 -23.64
N GLY A 62 2.32 13.58 -24.96
CA GLY A 62 3.25 14.54 -25.57
C GLY A 62 4.62 13.98 -25.95
N TRP A 63 4.81 12.66 -26.04
CA TRP A 63 6.07 12.11 -26.54
C TRP A 63 6.22 12.37 -28.05
N ASP A 64 7.40 12.86 -28.43
CA ASP A 64 7.76 13.02 -29.83
C ASP A 64 8.05 11.67 -30.53
N THR A 65 8.07 11.71 -31.84
CA THR A 65 8.31 10.52 -32.69
C THR A 65 9.67 9.89 -32.41
N ALA A 66 10.70 10.70 -32.16
CA ALA A 66 12.06 10.20 -31.91
C ALA A 66 12.14 9.43 -30.58
N ARG A 67 11.48 9.93 -29.51
CA ARG A 67 11.39 9.25 -28.23
C ARG A 67 10.64 7.92 -28.36
N VAL A 68 9.49 7.91 -29.03
CA VAL A 68 8.73 6.69 -29.28
C VAL A 68 9.55 5.67 -30.07
N ALA A 69 10.30 6.13 -31.11
CA ALA A 69 11.10 5.24 -31.97
C ALA A 69 12.28 4.56 -31.23
N ARG A 70 12.91 5.24 -30.26
CA ARG A 70 14.01 4.64 -29.48
C ARG A 70 13.56 3.78 -28.29
N THR A 71 12.29 3.86 -27.90
CA THR A 71 11.72 3.03 -26.85
C THR A 71 11.29 1.68 -27.41
N ARG A 72 11.73 0.59 -26.78
CA ARG A 72 11.26 -0.75 -27.13
C ARG A 72 9.87 -0.99 -26.54
N PHE A 73 8.94 -1.49 -27.35
CA PHE A 73 7.62 -1.93 -26.89
C PHE A 73 7.53 -3.45 -26.94
N ALA A 74 7.02 -4.07 -25.89
CA ALA A 74 6.93 -5.53 -25.73
C ALA A 74 5.57 -5.92 -25.15
N GLU A 75 5.14 -7.16 -25.37
CA GLU A 75 3.89 -7.69 -24.82
C GLU A 75 4.04 -8.23 -23.39
N ARG A 76 5.24 -8.72 -23.03
CA ARG A 76 5.47 -9.42 -21.77
C ARG A 76 6.37 -8.61 -20.83
N GLY A 77 5.99 -8.54 -19.55
CA GLY A 77 6.81 -7.90 -18.50
C GLY A 77 8.23 -8.46 -18.42
N ARG A 78 8.39 -9.77 -18.64
CA ARG A 78 9.69 -10.43 -18.71
C ARG A 78 10.65 -9.78 -19.71
N ASP A 79 10.17 -9.31 -20.85
CA ASP A 79 11.01 -8.69 -21.87
C ASP A 79 11.62 -7.36 -21.37
N ALA A 80 10.93 -6.64 -20.50
CA ALA A 80 11.47 -5.47 -19.82
C ALA A 80 12.47 -5.86 -18.71
N CYS A 81 12.18 -6.90 -17.94
CA CYS A 81 13.06 -7.40 -16.89
C CYS A 81 14.41 -7.91 -17.43
N LEU A 82 14.44 -8.51 -18.60
CA LEU A 82 15.64 -9.08 -19.22
C LEU A 82 16.42 -8.08 -20.10
N ASP A 83 15.90 -6.89 -20.36
CA ASP A 83 16.60 -5.90 -21.19
C ASP A 83 17.82 -5.36 -20.42
N GLU A 84 19.01 -5.53 -20.99
CA GLU A 84 20.28 -5.16 -20.35
C GLU A 84 20.43 -3.68 -20.08
N ARG A 85 19.74 -2.82 -20.83
CA ARG A 85 19.76 -1.36 -20.67
C ARG A 85 19.02 -0.90 -19.41
N VAL A 86 18.07 -1.70 -18.91
CA VAL A 86 17.18 -1.35 -17.80
C VAL A 86 17.90 -1.51 -16.46
N GLU A 87 17.82 -0.50 -15.61
CA GLU A 87 18.32 -0.52 -14.22
C GLU A 87 17.16 -0.75 -13.22
N VAL A 88 16.01 -0.11 -13.48
CA VAL A 88 14.84 -0.12 -12.59
C VAL A 88 13.61 -0.57 -13.34
N ILE A 89 12.91 -1.56 -12.81
CA ILE A 89 11.58 -1.96 -13.27
C ILE A 89 10.53 -1.19 -12.48
N VAL A 90 9.61 -0.57 -13.19
CA VAL A 90 8.36 -0.03 -12.63
C VAL A 90 7.24 -1.00 -12.96
N GLU A 91 6.67 -1.63 -11.95
CA GLU A 91 5.54 -2.56 -12.09
C GLU A 91 4.22 -1.81 -11.82
N ALA A 92 3.38 -1.65 -12.84
CA ALA A 92 2.16 -0.85 -12.83
C ALA A 92 0.96 -1.54 -13.52
N THR A 93 0.88 -2.88 -13.48
CA THR A 93 -0.19 -3.63 -14.15
C THR A 93 -1.53 -3.54 -13.43
N GLY A 94 -1.56 -3.40 -12.10
CA GLY A 94 -2.78 -3.41 -11.28
C GLY A 94 -3.37 -4.81 -11.06
N ASP A 95 -2.79 -5.87 -11.62
CA ASP A 95 -3.15 -7.27 -11.33
C ASP A 95 -2.15 -7.84 -10.31
N PRO A 96 -2.59 -8.28 -9.10
CA PRO A 96 -1.68 -8.71 -8.06
C PRO A 96 -0.87 -9.96 -8.44
N ALA A 97 -1.43 -10.87 -9.23
CA ALA A 97 -0.71 -12.07 -9.66
C ALA A 97 0.38 -11.74 -10.69
N ALA A 98 0.07 -10.84 -11.64
CA ALA A 98 1.04 -10.33 -12.60
C ALA A 98 2.14 -9.51 -11.90
N GLY A 99 1.77 -8.64 -10.95
CA GLY A 99 2.71 -7.85 -10.17
C GLY A 99 3.73 -8.70 -9.40
N ILE A 100 3.26 -9.75 -8.73
CA ILE A 100 4.13 -10.71 -8.04
C ILE A 100 5.07 -11.42 -9.03
N ALA A 101 4.54 -11.88 -10.18
CA ALA A 101 5.34 -12.58 -11.18
C ALA A 101 6.43 -11.67 -11.76
N ASN A 102 6.07 -10.45 -12.16
CA ASN A 102 6.99 -9.45 -12.71
C ASN A 102 8.07 -9.04 -11.70
N ALA A 103 7.70 -8.82 -10.43
CA ALA A 103 8.66 -8.49 -9.38
C ALA A 103 9.69 -9.61 -9.18
N ILE A 104 9.27 -10.87 -9.19
CA ILE A 104 10.18 -12.01 -9.06
C ILE A 104 11.13 -12.08 -10.26
N GLU A 105 10.62 -11.92 -11.47
CA GLU A 105 11.45 -11.91 -12.68
C GLU A 105 12.47 -10.76 -12.66
N ALA A 106 12.06 -9.57 -12.24
CA ALA A 106 12.96 -8.43 -12.07
C ALA A 106 14.06 -8.74 -11.04
N ILE A 107 13.71 -9.29 -9.87
CA ILE A 107 14.67 -9.67 -8.81
C ILE A 107 15.65 -10.74 -9.31
N GLU A 108 15.16 -11.76 -10.02
CA GLU A 108 15.99 -12.81 -10.59
C GLU A 108 16.93 -12.29 -11.69
N ALA A 109 16.49 -11.30 -12.47
CA ALA A 109 17.30 -10.57 -13.43
C ALA A 109 18.21 -9.49 -12.79
N LYS A 110 18.29 -9.42 -11.45
CA LYS A 110 19.09 -8.41 -10.71
C LYS A 110 18.71 -6.97 -11.03
N LYS A 111 17.43 -6.71 -11.28
CA LYS A 111 16.90 -5.37 -11.48
C LYS A 111 16.23 -4.87 -10.19
N HIS A 112 16.38 -3.59 -9.91
CA HIS A 112 15.59 -2.92 -8.88
C HIS A 112 14.13 -2.86 -9.30
N THR A 113 13.21 -2.86 -8.34
CA THR A 113 11.76 -2.84 -8.60
C THR A 113 11.09 -1.71 -7.83
N VAL A 114 10.34 -0.86 -8.53
CA VAL A 114 9.37 0.06 -7.94
C VAL A 114 7.97 -0.51 -8.19
N MET A 115 7.32 -0.91 -7.11
CA MET A 115 6.02 -1.56 -7.12
C MET A 115 4.92 -0.53 -6.98
N VAL A 116 4.24 -0.24 -8.09
CA VAL A 116 3.03 0.61 -8.11
C VAL A 116 1.80 -0.19 -7.70
N ASN A 117 1.83 -1.50 -7.97
CA ASN A 117 0.74 -2.43 -7.68
C ASN A 117 0.70 -2.73 -6.17
N VAL A 118 0.03 -1.87 -5.43
CA VAL A 118 -0.07 -1.98 -3.97
C VAL A 118 -0.85 -3.24 -3.52
N GLU A 119 -1.69 -3.78 -4.40
CA GLU A 119 -2.41 -5.04 -4.20
C GLU A 119 -1.44 -6.23 -4.15
N ALA A 120 -0.44 -6.23 -5.03
CA ALA A 120 0.64 -7.22 -5.01
C ALA A 120 1.54 -7.06 -3.77
N ASP A 121 1.82 -5.82 -3.36
CA ASP A 121 2.60 -5.54 -2.13
C ASP A 121 1.85 -6.00 -0.87
N ALA A 122 0.57 -5.69 -0.73
CA ALA A 122 -0.24 -6.15 0.38
C ALA A 122 -0.34 -7.68 0.45
N LEU A 123 -0.43 -8.36 -0.71
CA LEU A 123 -0.55 -9.82 -0.81
C LEU A 123 0.76 -10.55 -0.48
N ALA A 124 1.91 -10.05 -0.98
CA ALA A 124 3.17 -10.76 -0.96
C ALA A 124 4.41 -9.89 -0.68
N GLY A 125 4.25 -8.62 -0.31
CA GLY A 125 5.35 -7.66 -0.16
C GLY A 125 6.42 -8.10 0.82
N ALA A 126 6.05 -8.76 1.92
CA ALA A 126 7.01 -9.30 2.88
C ALA A 126 7.95 -10.34 2.26
N PHE A 127 7.43 -11.18 1.38
CA PHE A 127 8.21 -12.16 0.63
C PHE A 127 9.09 -11.48 -0.42
N LEU A 128 8.50 -10.59 -1.23
CA LEU A 128 9.19 -9.91 -2.33
C LEU A 128 10.34 -9.02 -1.83
N ALA A 129 10.12 -8.24 -0.79
CA ALA A 129 11.14 -7.40 -0.19
C ALA A 129 12.31 -8.22 0.41
N ARG A 130 12.02 -9.38 1.02
CA ARG A 130 13.06 -10.28 1.52
C ARG A 130 13.85 -10.90 0.37
N LYS A 131 13.17 -11.39 -0.68
CA LYS A 131 13.82 -11.96 -1.88
C LYS A 131 14.71 -10.92 -2.57
N ALA A 132 14.25 -9.67 -2.67
CA ALA A 132 15.03 -8.58 -3.23
C ALA A 132 16.31 -8.29 -2.41
N ARG A 133 16.19 -8.21 -1.08
CA ARG A 133 17.37 -8.05 -0.19
C ARG A 133 18.38 -9.19 -0.35
N ALA A 134 17.92 -10.43 -0.41
CA ALA A 134 18.78 -11.59 -0.63
C ALA A 134 19.47 -11.55 -2.00
N ALA A 135 18.87 -10.92 -2.99
CA ALA A 135 19.43 -10.73 -4.33
C ALA A 135 20.30 -9.47 -4.49
N ASN A 136 20.47 -8.65 -3.41
CA ASN A 136 21.12 -7.34 -3.42
C ASN A 136 20.49 -6.35 -4.42
N VAL A 137 19.17 -6.38 -4.55
CA VAL A 137 18.40 -5.41 -5.31
C VAL A 137 17.36 -4.77 -4.42
N ILE A 138 16.84 -3.61 -4.83
CA ILE A 138 15.85 -2.85 -4.07
C ILE A 138 14.45 -3.20 -4.56
N TYR A 139 13.56 -3.42 -3.60
CA TYR A 139 12.12 -3.45 -3.77
C TYR A 139 11.55 -2.23 -3.06
N SER A 140 10.92 -1.34 -3.81
CA SER A 140 10.43 -0.04 -3.33
C SER A 140 8.94 0.11 -3.60
N MET A 141 8.23 0.76 -2.70
CA MET A 141 6.93 1.36 -2.96
C MET A 141 7.06 2.52 -3.95
N ALA A 142 5.94 2.91 -4.57
CA ALA A 142 5.86 3.97 -5.54
C ALA A 142 5.53 5.31 -4.86
N TYR A 143 6.42 6.30 -4.94
CA TYR A 143 6.18 7.65 -4.43
C TYR A 143 5.09 8.35 -5.26
N GLY A 144 4.29 9.16 -4.58
CA GLY A 144 3.05 9.73 -5.11
C GLY A 144 1.83 8.86 -4.83
N ASP A 145 2.01 7.58 -4.47
CA ASP A 145 0.95 6.78 -3.84
C ASP A 145 1.05 6.91 -2.31
N GLN A 146 -0.09 6.78 -1.63
CA GLN A 146 -0.20 7.06 -0.20
C GLN A 146 0.76 6.23 0.67
N PRO A 147 0.99 4.91 0.45
CA PRO A 147 1.88 4.13 1.30
C PRO A 147 3.32 4.67 1.35
N ALA A 148 3.88 5.11 0.23
CA ALA A 148 5.24 5.65 0.19
C ALA A 148 5.34 7.02 0.87
N LEU A 149 4.34 7.90 0.65
CA LEU A 149 4.26 9.21 1.29
C LEU A 149 4.13 9.10 2.82
N ILE A 150 3.33 8.15 3.29
CA ILE A 150 3.15 7.89 4.72
C ILE A 150 4.45 7.32 5.30
N ALA A 151 5.12 6.40 4.59
CA ALA A 151 6.39 5.82 5.03
C ALA A 151 7.47 6.89 5.21
N GLU A 152 7.56 7.88 4.31
CA GLU A 152 8.45 9.03 4.44
C GLU A 152 8.15 9.85 5.71
N MET A 153 6.87 10.15 5.96
CA MET A 153 6.45 10.94 7.13
C MET A 153 6.70 10.19 8.45
N VAL A 154 6.50 8.87 8.47
CA VAL A 154 6.81 8.02 9.62
C VAL A 154 8.32 7.97 9.87
N ASP A 155 9.11 7.85 8.82
CA ASP A 155 10.58 7.85 8.91
C ASP A 155 11.09 9.19 9.43
N TRP A 156 10.58 10.31 8.88
CA TRP A 156 10.87 11.65 9.38
C TRP A 156 10.58 11.78 10.89
N ALA A 157 9.39 11.38 11.34
CA ALA A 157 9.01 11.50 12.75
C ALA A 157 9.98 10.71 13.65
N ARG A 158 10.31 9.48 13.28
CA ARG A 158 11.22 8.61 14.02
C ARG A 158 12.67 9.11 14.01
N ALA A 159 13.14 9.56 12.84
CA ALA A 159 14.49 10.12 12.69
C ALA A 159 14.67 11.42 13.49
N ALA A 160 13.59 12.23 13.60
CA ALA A 160 13.56 13.42 14.45
C ALA A 160 13.41 13.10 15.96
N GLY A 161 13.32 11.83 16.35
CA GLY A 161 13.22 11.41 17.75
C GLY A 161 11.81 11.40 18.33
N PHE A 162 10.78 11.59 17.53
CA PHE A 162 9.39 11.46 17.96
C PHE A 162 8.91 10.00 17.98
N SER A 163 7.92 9.68 18.81
CA SER A 163 7.17 8.45 18.68
C SER A 163 6.01 8.67 17.69
N VAL A 164 5.69 7.68 16.89
CA VAL A 164 4.51 7.72 16.00
C VAL A 164 3.32 7.18 16.78
N ALA A 165 2.24 7.97 16.83
CA ALA A 165 0.97 7.57 17.43
C ALA A 165 0.05 6.94 16.39
N ALA A 166 -0.12 7.61 15.24
CA ALA A 166 -0.89 7.10 14.11
C ALA A 166 -0.25 7.51 12.79
N ALA A 167 -0.50 6.72 11.76
CA ALA A 167 -0.21 7.12 10.39
C ALA A 167 -1.28 6.58 9.44
N GLY A 168 -1.61 7.36 8.40
CA GLY A 168 -2.66 6.96 7.49
C GLY A 168 -3.05 8.03 6.48
N LYS A 169 -4.25 7.90 5.98
CA LYS A 169 -4.81 8.74 4.92
C LYS A 169 -6.23 9.19 5.22
N GLY A 170 -6.75 10.11 4.40
CA GLY A 170 -8.17 10.41 4.34
C GLY A 170 -8.90 9.64 3.25
N THR A 171 -10.21 9.52 3.40
CA THR A 171 -11.11 8.97 2.39
C THR A 171 -12.54 9.49 2.60
N LYS A 172 -13.44 9.26 1.65
CA LYS A 172 -14.88 9.44 1.83
C LYS A 172 -15.47 8.13 2.34
N TYR A 173 -16.00 8.10 3.57
CA TYR A 173 -16.48 6.86 4.15
C TYR A 173 -17.74 7.02 5.01
N LEU A 174 -18.68 6.08 4.81
CA LEU A 174 -19.78 5.74 5.72
C LEU A 174 -19.84 4.22 5.90
N PRO A 175 -20.29 3.69 7.05
CA PRO A 175 -20.39 2.24 7.28
C PRO A 175 -21.21 1.50 6.21
N ALA A 176 -22.26 2.13 5.68
CA ALA A 176 -23.09 1.56 4.62
C ALA A 176 -22.34 1.33 3.30
N TYR A 177 -21.18 1.99 3.10
CA TYR A 177 -20.43 1.87 1.85
C TYR A 177 -19.80 0.51 1.63
N HIS A 178 -19.56 -0.26 2.68
CA HIS A 178 -19.03 -1.64 2.53
C HIS A 178 -19.87 -2.53 1.63
N THR A 179 -21.18 -2.29 1.54
CA THR A 179 -22.12 -3.09 0.72
C THR A 179 -22.43 -2.47 -0.64
N VAL A 180 -21.89 -1.29 -0.96
CA VAL A 180 -22.09 -0.65 -2.26
C VAL A 180 -21.43 -1.49 -3.35
N THR A 181 -22.10 -1.51 -4.50
CA THR A 181 -21.69 -2.27 -5.69
C THR A 181 -21.36 -1.34 -6.86
N PRO A 182 -20.65 -1.82 -7.88
CA PRO A 182 -20.31 -1.01 -9.06
C PRO A 182 -21.50 -0.33 -9.74
N ASN A 183 -22.71 -0.92 -9.66
CA ASN A 183 -23.89 -0.33 -10.27
C ASN A 183 -24.38 0.95 -9.57
N ALA A 184 -24.17 1.07 -8.26
CA ALA A 184 -24.62 2.20 -7.43
C ALA A 184 -23.52 3.22 -7.13
N VAL A 185 -22.26 2.93 -7.50
CA VAL A 185 -21.10 3.73 -7.08
C VAL A 185 -21.19 5.20 -7.50
N TRP A 186 -21.71 5.49 -8.69
CA TRP A 186 -21.73 6.84 -9.25
C TRP A 186 -22.63 7.81 -8.49
N GLU A 187 -23.72 7.32 -7.92
CA GLU A 187 -24.62 8.12 -7.06
C GLU A 187 -23.87 8.73 -5.88
N HIS A 188 -22.90 7.97 -5.29
CA HIS A 188 -22.08 8.42 -4.18
C HIS A 188 -21.00 9.42 -4.59
N TYR A 189 -20.70 9.52 -5.88
CA TYR A 189 -19.76 10.52 -6.43
C TYR A 189 -20.48 11.72 -7.06
N GLY A 190 -21.81 11.71 -7.12
CA GLY A 190 -22.60 12.76 -7.77
C GLY A 190 -22.44 12.78 -9.29
N LEU A 191 -22.21 11.62 -9.90
CA LEU A 191 -22.04 11.43 -11.33
C LEU A 191 -23.16 10.54 -11.88
N SER A 192 -23.54 10.76 -13.11
CA SER A 192 -24.33 9.78 -13.85
C SER A 192 -23.46 8.67 -14.44
N ALA A 193 -24.01 7.49 -14.68
CA ALA A 193 -23.31 6.38 -15.33
C ALA A 193 -22.77 6.76 -16.71
N ASP A 194 -23.52 7.60 -17.46
CA ASP A 194 -23.12 8.06 -18.80
C ASP A 194 -21.94 9.05 -18.75
N GLU A 195 -21.91 9.95 -17.76
CA GLU A 195 -20.75 10.84 -17.56
C GLU A 195 -19.50 10.04 -17.23
N ALA A 196 -19.61 9.08 -16.30
CA ALA A 196 -18.50 8.22 -15.91
C ALA A 196 -17.99 7.39 -17.10
N LYS A 197 -18.90 6.84 -17.92
CA LYS A 197 -18.55 6.06 -19.11
C LYS A 197 -17.83 6.92 -20.16
N ARG A 198 -18.32 8.15 -20.43
CA ARG A 198 -17.66 9.09 -21.36
C ARG A 198 -16.27 9.49 -20.88
N ALA A 199 -16.07 9.58 -19.57
CA ALA A 199 -14.78 9.86 -18.95
C ALA A 199 -13.86 8.63 -18.84
N GLY A 200 -14.28 7.45 -19.33
CA GLY A 200 -13.51 6.20 -19.27
C GLY A 200 -13.26 5.69 -17.85
N MET A 201 -14.15 6.01 -16.90
CA MET A 201 -14.02 5.61 -15.51
C MET A 201 -14.45 4.15 -15.31
N ASN A 202 -13.72 3.40 -14.48
CA ASN A 202 -14.03 2.01 -14.14
C ASN A 202 -14.83 1.97 -12.84
N ALA A 203 -16.09 1.55 -12.91
CA ALA A 203 -17.01 1.49 -11.76
C ALA A 203 -16.50 0.61 -10.63
N GLN A 204 -15.92 -0.55 -10.93
CA GLN A 204 -15.39 -1.48 -9.92
C GLN A 204 -14.18 -0.86 -9.19
N MET A 205 -13.28 -0.21 -9.92
CA MET A 205 -12.15 0.52 -9.32
C MET A 205 -12.63 1.66 -8.42
N PHE A 206 -13.60 2.48 -8.87
CA PHE A 206 -14.16 3.54 -8.03
C PHE A 206 -14.91 3.00 -6.81
N ASN A 207 -15.55 1.84 -6.95
CA ASN A 207 -16.20 1.18 -5.83
C ASN A 207 -15.20 0.68 -4.78
N SER A 208 -14.01 0.24 -5.17
CA SER A 208 -12.98 -0.17 -4.21
C SER A 208 -12.47 0.98 -3.33
N PHE A 209 -12.50 2.22 -3.83
CA PHE A 209 -12.23 3.41 -3.02
C PHE A 209 -13.36 3.70 -2.02
N LEU A 210 -14.60 3.43 -2.42
CA LEU A 210 -15.79 3.74 -1.63
C LEU A 210 -16.05 2.69 -0.55
N ASP A 211 -15.97 1.39 -0.88
CA ASP A 211 -16.32 0.29 0.01
C ASP A 211 -15.27 -0.02 1.09
N GLY A 212 -14.16 0.72 1.10
CA GLY A 212 -13.07 0.57 2.05
C GLY A 212 -11.98 -0.43 1.64
N THR A 213 -12.16 -1.14 0.53
CA THR A 213 -11.19 -2.15 0.04
C THR A 213 -9.82 -1.51 -0.21
N LYS A 214 -9.77 -0.43 -0.97
CA LYS A 214 -8.49 0.25 -1.26
C LYS A 214 -7.82 0.78 0.01
N SER A 215 -8.62 1.30 0.96
CA SER A 215 -8.09 1.73 2.27
C SER A 215 -7.48 0.56 3.06
N ALA A 216 -8.10 -0.61 3.04
CA ALA A 216 -7.56 -1.80 3.71
C ALA A 216 -6.24 -2.25 3.08
N ILE A 217 -6.14 -2.28 1.75
CA ILE A 217 -4.94 -2.66 1.00
C ILE A 217 -3.79 -1.69 1.27
N GLU A 218 -4.03 -0.40 1.14
CA GLU A 218 -2.99 0.63 1.33
C GLU A 218 -2.51 0.69 2.78
N MET A 219 -3.42 0.55 3.76
CA MET A 219 -3.02 0.52 5.17
C MET A 219 -2.33 -0.79 5.57
N ALA A 220 -2.61 -1.92 4.90
CA ALA A 220 -1.79 -3.12 5.04
C ALA A 220 -0.34 -2.86 4.59
N ALA A 221 -0.15 -2.22 3.42
CA ALA A 221 1.17 -1.85 2.93
C ALA A 221 1.91 -0.90 3.89
N VAL A 222 1.22 0.13 4.43
CA VAL A 222 1.77 1.05 5.45
C VAL A 222 2.17 0.33 6.72
N ALA A 223 1.29 -0.50 7.30
CA ALA A 223 1.56 -1.26 8.52
C ALA A 223 2.78 -2.16 8.33
N ASN A 224 2.86 -2.83 7.18
CA ASN A 224 3.94 -3.75 6.84
C ASN A 224 5.29 -3.03 6.60
N ALA A 225 5.28 -1.85 5.98
CA ALA A 225 6.48 -1.05 5.75
C ALA A 225 6.96 -0.34 7.02
N CYS A 226 6.04 0.25 7.77
CA CYS A 226 6.35 1.10 8.91
C CYS A 226 6.39 0.34 10.25
N ARG A 227 6.08 -0.96 10.27
CA ARG A 227 5.93 -1.76 11.50
C ARG A 227 4.95 -1.12 12.48
N LEU A 228 3.82 -0.65 11.95
CA LEU A 228 2.71 -0.13 12.76
C LEU A 228 1.70 -1.23 13.03
N ASP A 229 0.97 -1.10 14.11
CA ASP A 229 -0.09 -2.03 14.47
C ASP A 229 -1.37 -1.73 13.68
N VAL A 230 -2.18 -2.76 13.56
CA VAL A 230 -3.45 -2.73 12.84
C VAL A 230 -4.59 -2.85 13.86
N PRO A 231 -5.66 -2.07 13.73
CA PRO A 231 -6.83 -2.23 14.59
C PRO A 231 -7.39 -3.66 14.51
N HIS A 232 -7.69 -4.26 15.67
CA HIS A 232 -8.10 -5.66 15.77
C HIS A 232 -9.31 -6.00 14.90
N ASP A 233 -10.32 -5.11 14.86
CA ASP A 233 -11.57 -5.32 14.14
C ASP A 233 -11.71 -4.49 12.86
N GLY A 234 -10.57 -4.06 12.31
CA GLY A 234 -10.50 -3.25 11.10
C GLY A 234 -10.45 -1.76 11.37
N LEU A 235 -10.26 -0.99 10.29
CA LEU A 235 -10.19 0.47 10.33
C LEU A 235 -11.48 1.08 10.87
N GLY A 236 -11.34 2.11 11.73
CA GLY A 236 -12.47 2.79 12.38
C GLY A 236 -13.08 3.91 11.54
N PHE A 237 -12.30 4.49 10.64
CA PHE A 237 -12.69 5.62 9.80
C PHE A 237 -13.30 6.78 10.60
N PRO A 238 -12.68 7.29 11.68
CA PRO A 238 -13.23 8.43 12.41
C PRO A 238 -13.38 9.64 11.49
N SER A 239 -14.46 10.41 11.68
CA SER A 239 -14.63 11.69 10.98
C SER A 239 -13.65 12.69 11.59
N CYS A 240 -12.70 13.20 10.77
CA CYS A 240 -11.60 14.01 11.28
C CYS A 240 -11.08 14.96 10.20
N GLY A 241 -10.92 16.22 10.55
CA GLY A 241 -10.23 17.22 9.74
C GLY A 241 -8.75 17.29 10.05
N ALA A 242 -8.02 18.07 9.26
CA ALA A 242 -6.57 18.21 9.39
C ALA A 242 -6.15 18.78 10.76
N ASP A 243 -6.95 19.70 11.32
CA ASP A 243 -6.66 20.35 12.58
C ASP A 243 -6.96 19.46 13.80
N ASP A 244 -7.82 18.44 13.62
CA ASP A 244 -8.26 17.55 14.69
C ASP A 244 -7.44 16.26 14.78
N LEU A 245 -6.49 16.04 13.86
CA LEU A 245 -5.72 14.79 13.78
C LEU A 245 -5.09 14.38 15.12
N ALA A 246 -4.46 15.33 15.81
CA ALA A 246 -3.74 15.06 17.06
C ALA A 246 -4.68 14.69 18.22
N SER A 247 -5.88 15.29 18.28
CA SER A 247 -6.86 15.04 19.34
C SER A 247 -7.72 13.80 19.08
N VAL A 248 -8.02 13.50 17.81
CA VAL A 248 -8.81 12.32 17.42
C VAL A 248 -7.93 11.05 17.40
N LEU A 249 -6.72 11.16 16.87
CA LEU A 249 -5.82 10.02 16.66
C LEU A 249 -4.77 9.89 17.77
N CYS A 250 -5.20 10.04 19.02
CA CYS A 250 -4.46 9.64 20.22
C CYS A 250 -5.17 8.47 20.93
N PRO A 251 -4.54 7.84 21.93
CA PRO A 251 -5.15 6.73 22.66
C PRO A 251 -6.47 7.09 23.37
N ARG A 252 -7.40 6.13 23.45
CA ARG A 252 -8.72 6.28 24.10
C ARG A 252 -8.68 6.89 25.51
N PRO A 253 -7.72 6.52 26.39
CA PRO A 253 -7.63 7.14 27.72
C PRO A 253 -7.37 8.65 27.69
N LEU A 254 -6.90 9.20 26.56
CA LEU A 254 -6.66 10.63 26.35
C LEU A 254 -7.80 11.32 25.57
N GLY A 255 -8.91 10.61 25.33
CA GLY A 255 -10.07 11.11 24.59
C GLY A 255 -10.07 10.83 23.10
N GLY A 256 -9.05 10.16 22.56
CA GLY A 256 -8.97 9.78 21.15
C GLY A 256 -9.65 8.44 20.83
N VAL A 257 -9.37 7.90 19.66
CA VAL A 257 -9.99 6.66 19.16
C VAL A 257 -9.06 5.46 19.12
N LEU A 258 -7.75 5.65 19.25
CA LEU A 258 -6.77 4.57 19.11
C LEU A 258 -6.76 3.63 20.33
N ALA A 259 -6.47 2.35 20.09
CA ALA A 259 -6.24 1.40 21.18
C ALA A 259 -4.88 1.66 21.87
N ALA A 260 -3.88 2.09 21.12
CA ALA A 260 -2.52 2.40 21.58
C ALA A 260 -1.82 3.35 20.60
N ASP A 261 -0.64 3.85 20.97
CA ASP A 261 0.28 4.50 20.01
C ASP A 261 0.82 3.47 19.01
N GLY A 262 1.20 3.93 17.81
CA GLY A 262 1.84 3.10 16.80
C GLY A 262 0.89 2.37 15.85
N MET A 263 -0.28 2.93 15.58
CA MET A 263 -1.32 2.29 14.76
C MET A 263 -1.48 2.92 13.39
N VAL A 264 -1.99 2.15 12.42
CA VAL A 264 -2.56 2.70 11.19
C VAL A 264 -4.04 3.01 11.39
N GLU A 265 -4.52 4.11 10.77
CA GLU A 265 -5.95 4.45 10.72
C GLU A 265 -6.28 5.28 9.47
N VAL A 266 -7.53 5.27 9.04
CA VAL A 266 -8.03 6.08 7.93
C VAL A 266 -9.10 7.03 8.44
N VAL A 267 -8.97 8.32 8.11
CA VAL A 267 -9.95 9.33 8.54
C VAL A 267 -11.00 9.59 7.46
N SER A 268 -12.25 9.77 7.87
CA SER A 268 -13.36 10.07 6.97
C SER A 268 -13.51 11.56 6.73
N SER A 269 -13.68 11.95 5.46
CA SER A 269 -14.00 13.32 5.03
C SER A 269 -15.47 13.70 5.24
N ILE A 270 -16.29 12.77 5.69
CA ILE A 270 -17.70 13.00 6.00
C ILE A 270 -18.06 12.46 7.39
N ARG A 271 -18.98 13.15 8.05
CA ARG A 271 -19.55 12.73 9.33
C ARG A 271 -20.52 11.57 9.15
N ARG A 272 -20.88 10.90 10.24
CA ARG A 272 -21.83 9.77 10.20
C ARG A 272 -23.24 10.17 9.74
N ASP A 273 -23.60 11.46 9.85
CA ASP A 273 -24.83 12.04 9.31
C ASP A 273 -24.73 12.45 7.83
N GLY A 274 -23.61 12.15 7.17
CA GLY A 274 -23.34 12.46 5.76
C GLY A 274 -22.84 13.87 5.49
N LYS A 275 -22.75 14.75 6.49
CA LYS A 275 -22.23 16.11 6.32
C LYS A 275 -20.71 16.11 6.12
N PRO A 276 -20.18 17.06 5.33
CA PRO A 276 -18.74 17.18 5.15
C PRO A 276 -18.03 17.52 6.48
N VAL A 277 -16.80 17.05 6.59
CA VAL A 277 -15.85 17.45 7.62
C VAL A 277 -15.13 18.70 7.13
N GLU A 278 -14.97 19.68 8.00
CA GLU A 278 -14.22 20.88 7.69
C GLU A 278 -12.73 20.56 7.58
N ARG A 279 -12.05 21.15 6.58
CA ARG A 279 -10.63 20.89 6.28
C ARG A 279 -10.29 19.38 6.21
N ASP A 280 -11.14 18.61 5.57
CA ASP A 280 -10.97 17.17 5.43
C ASP A 280 -9.67 16.79 4.69
N LEU A 281 -9.27 15.54 4.84
CA LEU A 281 -8.08 14.96 4.23
C LEU A 281 -8.40 13.94 3.14
N ARG A 282 -9.53 14.06 2.46
CA ARG A 282 -9.98 13.06 1.47
C ARG A 282 -8.88 12.62 0.50
N TRP A 283 -8.02 13.54 0.09
CA TRP A 283 -6.94 13.30 -0.87
C TRP A 283 -5.55 13.26 -0.23
N GLY A 284 -5.49 13.41 1.09
CA GLY A 284 -4.26 13.58 1.83
C GLY A 284 -3.81 12.36 2.61
N VAL A 285 -2.59 12.50 3.15
CA VAL A 285 -1.95 11.55 4.05
C VAL A 285 -1.44 12.26 5.28
N TYR A 286 -1.25 11.54 6.39
CA TYR A 286 -0.84 12.14 7.65
C TYR A 286 0.04 11.20 8.49
N VAL A 287 0.78 11.80 9.43
CA VAL A 287 1.35 11.15 10.60
C VAL A 287 1.01 11.96 11.85
N VAL A 288 0.53 11.28 12.88
CA VAL A 288 0.41 11.84 14.24
C VAL A 288 1.61 11.36 15.04
N PHE A 289 2.34 12.30 15.62
CA PHE A 289 3.56 12.04 16.36
C PHE A 289 3.49 12.63 17.77
N LYS A 290 4.27 12.05 18.69
CA LYS A 290 4.24 12.35 20.11
C LYS A 290 5.60 12.80 20.59
N ALA A 291 5.65 13.91 21.34
CA ALA A 291 6.81 14.36 22.07
C ALA A 291 7.20 13.36 23.17
N ARG A 292 8.48 12.99 23.22
CA ARG A 292 8.98 12.03 24.22
C ARG A 292 9.30 12.66 25.58
N ASN A 293 9.38 13.99 25.64
CA ASN A 293 9.68 14.73 26.87
C ASN A 293 8.90 16.05 26.93
N ASP A 294 8.84 16.67 28.11
CA ASP A 294 8.07 17.87 28.36
C ASP A 294 8.60 19.09 27.62
N HIS A 295 9.90 19.18 27.41
CA HIS A 295 10.49 20.29 26.67
C HIS A 295 10.04 20.29 25.21
N ALA A 296 10.07 19.14 24.54
CA ALA A 296 9.57 19.01 23.16
C ALA A 296 8.07 19.30 23.08
N ALA A 297 7.27 18.87 24.06
CA ALA A 297 5.84 19.21 24.13
C ALA A 297 5.60 20.72 24.29
N ALA A 298 6.37 21.39 25.15
CA ALA A 298 6.33 22.83 25.31
C ALA A 298 6.67 23.57 23.99
N CYS A 299 7.61 23.05 23.22
CA CYS A 299 7.95 23.61 21.90
C CYS A 299 6.76 23.53 20.92
N PHE A 300 5.98 22.45 20.93
CA PHE A 300 4.79 22.34 20.06
C PHE A 300 3.84 23.55 20.29
N LYS A 301 3.59 23.86 21.55
CA LYS A 301 2.76 25.02 21.91
C LYS A 301 3.40 26.34 21.47
N GLN A 302 4.72 26.52 21.66
CA GLN A 302 5.43 27.74 21.26
C GLN A 302 5.38 27.98 19.75
N TYR A 303 5.42 26.91 18.94
CA TYR A 303 5.31 26.98 17.49
C TYR A 303 3.87 26.98 16.98
N GLY A 304 2.88 26.95 17.89
CA GLY A 304 1.44 27.02 17.53
C GLY A 304 0.90 25.77 16.81
N LEU A 305 1.50 24.59 17.05
CA LEU A 305 0.98 23.36 16.46
C LEU A 305 -0.40 23.02 17.08
N PRO A 306 -1.37 22.57 16.28
CA PRO A 306 -2.56 21.91 16.81
C PRO A 306 -2.15 20.64 17.56
N THR A 307 -2.56 20.56 18.84
CA THR A 307 -2.21 19.44 19.72
C THR A 307 -3.44 18.80 20.35
N ASP A 308 -3.28 17.61 20.91
CA ASP A 308 -4.25 17.03 21.83
C ASP A 308 -4.35 17.84 23.15
N ALA A 309 -5.27 17.46 24.03
CA ALA A 309 -5.47 18.14 25.31
C ALA A 309 -4.24 18.10 26.24
N THR A 310 -3.34 17.11 26.08
CA THR A 310 -2.11 17.01 26.86
C THR A 310 -0.97 17.89 26.31
N GLY A 311 -1.10 18.41 25.10
CA GLY A 311 -0.06 19.15 24.38
C GLY A 311 1.10 18.27 23.87
N ARG A 312 0.97 16.94 23.94
CA ARG A 312 2.05 16.01 23.60
C ARG A 312 1.96 15.43 22.20
N TYR A 313 0.77 15.38 21.60
CA TYR A 313 0.53 14.86 20.26
C TYR A 313 0.36 16.04 19.30
N ALA A 314 0.99 15.92 18.15
CA ALA A 314 0.84 16.86 17.03
C ALA A 314 0.78 16.07 15.72
N ALA A 315 0.38 16.71 14.63
CA ALA A 315 0.27 16.04 13.34
C ALA A 315 1.01 16.81 12.24
N MET A 316 1.51 16.05 11.27
CA MET A 316 1.93 16.55 9.96
C MET A 316 1.12 15.86 8.88
N TYR A 317 0.75 16.59 7.84
CA TYR A 317 -0.03 16.04 6.73
C TYR A 317 0.38 16.64 5.40
N LYS A 318 0.16 15.85 4.32
CA LYS A 318 0.16 16.33 2.94
C LYS A 318 -1.29 16.39 2.47
N PRO A 319 -1.79 17.52 1.93
CA PRO A 319 -3.21 17.67 1.61
C PRO A 319 -3.67 16.88 0.39
N TYR A 320 -2.75 16.41 -0.44
CA TYR A 320 -2.99 15.62 -1.64
C TYR A 320 -1.81 14.70 -1.95
N HIS A 321 -2.04 13.76 -2.86
CA HIS A 321 -1.03 12.88 -3.43
C HIS A 321 -1.21 12.85 -4.97
N LEU A 322 -0.11 12.73 -5.72
CA LEU A 322 -0.11 12.83 -7.17
C LEU A 322 0.41 11.53 -7.78
N ILE A 323 -0.47 10.53 -7.84
CA ILE A 323 -0.13 9.20 -8.37
C ILE A 323 0.48 9.30 -9.77
N GLY A 324 1.56 8.56 -10.00
CA GLY A 324 2.28 8.54 -11.26
C GLY A 324 3.11 9.79 -11.54
N LEU A 325 2.62 10.99 -11.22
CA LEU A 325 3.35 12.24 -11.48
C LEU A 325 4.61 12.38 -10.60
N GLU A 326 4.60 11.84 -9.39
CA GLU A 326 5.73 11.87 -8.46
C GLU A 326 6.60 10.59 -8.52
N LEU A 327 6.27 9.63 -9.36
CA LEU A 327 6.90 8.30 -9.41
C LEU A 327 8.41 8.33 -9.68
N SER A 328 8.87 9.33 -10.44
CA SER A 328 10.30 9.56 -10.70
C SER A 328 11.12 9.65 -9.41
N ILE A 329 10.55 10.11 -8.29
CA ILE A 329 11.22 10.18 -7.00
C ILE A 329 11.66 8.79 -6.54
N SER A 330 10.79 7.77 -6.64
CA SER A 330 11.16 6.39 -6.32
C SER A 330 12.23 5.84 -7.25
N VAL A 331 12.07 6.05 -8.55
CA VAL A 331 13.03 5.59 -9.56
C VAL A 331 14.43 6.17 -9.29
N LEU A 332 14.50 7.48 -9.05
CA LEU A 332 15.75 8.19 -8.80
C LEU A 332 16.36 7.82 -7.43
N ASN A 333 15.58 7.67 -6.37
CA ASN A 333 16.10 7.20 -5.09
C ASN A 333 16.74 5.82 -5.22
N VAL A 334 16.04 4.91 -5.88
CA VAL A 334 16.51 3.53 -6.10
C VAL A 334 17.80 3.52 -6.94
N ALA A 335 17.83 4.23 -8.07
CA ALA A 335 18.95 4.20 -9.00
C ALA A 335 20.17 5.02 -8.55
N LEU A 336 19.97 6.12 -7.81
CA LEU A 336 21.02 7.08 -7.50
C LEU A 336 21.50 7.00 -6.04
N ARG A 337 20.61 6.65 -5.10
CA ARG A 337 20.94 6.53 -3.68
C ARG A 337 21.03 5.09 -3.20
N GLY A 338 20.47 4.14 -3.93
CA GLY A 338 20.34 2.78 -3.47
C GLY A 338 19.34 2.61 -2.32
N GLU A 339 18.29 3.44 -2.26
CA GLU A 339 17.33 3.50 -1.16
C GLU A 339 15.89 3.39 -1.68
N PRO A 340 15.00 2.61 -1.01
CA PRO A 340 13.59 2.59 -1.34
C PRO A 340 12.86 3.82 -0.75
N THR A 341 11.79 4.26 -1.39
CA THR A 341 10.83 5.24 -0.84
C THR A 341 9.76 4.58 0.03
N GLY A 342 10.08 3.54 0.73
CA GLY A 342 9.26 2.64 1.50
C GLY A 342 9.40 1.23 0.96
N SER A 343 9.45 0.25 1.86
CA SER A 343 9.54 -1.17 1.51
C SER A 343 8.99 -2.02 2.65
N CYS A 344 8.35 -3.12 2.35
CA CYS A 344 7.83 -4.03 3.36
C CYS A 344 8.96 -4.56 4.26
N ARG A 345 8.81 -4.36 5.57
CA ARG A 345 9.78 -4.76 6.61
C ARG A 345 9.28 -5.89 7.51
N ALA A 346 7.96 -6.05 7.60
CA ALA A 346 7.31 -7.08 8.39
C ALA A 346 5.91 -7.36 7.83
N TRP A 347 5.31 -8.47 8.21
CA TRP A 347 3.90 -8.72 7.90
C TRP A 347 3.07 -8.48 9.17
N ARG A 348 2.51 -7.28 9.30
CA ARG A 348 1.75 -6.80 10.46
C ARG A 348 0.25 -6.77 10.18
N GLY A 349 -0.14 -6.40 8.97
CA GLY A 349 -1.52 -6.27 8.53
C GLY A 349 -1.81 -7.07 7.27
N ASP A 350 -3.04 -7.52 7.17
CA ASP A 350 -3.54 -8.26 6.02
C ASP A 350 -4.91 -7.74 5.58
N ALA A 351 -5.08 -7.50 4.29
CA ALA A 351 -6.33 -7.09 3.67
C ALA A 351 -7.08 -8.34 3.20
N VAL A 352 -8.14 -8.72 3.94
CA VAL A 352 -8.84 -10.00 3.75
C VAL A 352 -10.27 -9.81 3.27
N ALA A 353 -10.77 -10.77 2.51
CA ALA A 353 -12.10 -10.73 1.90
C ALA A 353 -13.21 -10.94 2.95
N VAL A 354 -14.23 -10.07 2.92
CA VAL A 354 -15.46 -10.17 3.71
C VAL A 354 -16.64 -10.12 2.76
N ALA A 355 -17.63 -10.97 2.96
CA ALA A 355 -18.82 -11.08 2.11
C ALA A 355 -19.73 -9.84 2.25
N LYS A 356 -20.02 -9.14 1.14
CA LYS A 356 -20.96 -7.99 1.10
C LYS A 356 -22.40 -8.39 1.36
N ARG A 357 -22.76 -9.62 1.00
CA ARG A 357 -24.08 -10.23 1.11
C ARG A 357 -23.93 -11.73 1.39
N ALA A 358 -25.03 -12.41 1.65
CA ALA A 358 -25.02 -13.87 1.65
C ALA A 358 -24.62 -14.40 0.28
N LEU A 359 -23.62 -15.27 0.25
CA LEU A 359 -23.05 -15.90 -0.95
C LEU A 359 -23.32 -17.40 -0.90
N LYS A 360 -23.58 -18.01 -2.05
CA LYS A 360 -23.89 -19.44 -2.18
C LYS A 360 -22.69 -20.21 -2.72
N ALA A 361 -22.59 -21.48 -2.34
CA ALA A 361 -21.67 -22.41 -2.96
C ALA A 361 -21.86 -22.41 -4.48
N GLY A 362 -20.76 -22.37 -5.22
CA GLY A 362 -20.73 -22.27 -6.67
C GLY A 362 -20.65 -20.85 -7.23
N GLU A 363 -20.93 -19.81 -6.44
CA GLU A 363 -20.75 -18.42 -6.89
C GLU A 363 -19.26 -18.12 -7.11
N MET A 364 -18.99 -17.23 -8.06
CA MET A 364 -17.64 -16.72 -8.34
C MET A 364 -17.42 -15.43 -7.56
N LEU A 365 -16.33 -15.35 -6.81
CA LEU A 365 -15.89 -14.10 -6.23
C LEU A 365 -15.30 -13.20 -7.32
N ASP A 366 -15.56 -11.91 -7.23
CA ASP A 366 -15.17 -10.91 -8.23
C ASP A 366 -14.11 -9.92 -7.71
N GLY A 367 -13.67 -10.13 -6.47
CA GLY A 367 -12.53 -9.44 -5.89
C GLY A 367 -12.77 -7.99 -5.51
N GLU A 368 -11.74 -7.20 -5.62
CA GLU A 368 -11.66 -5.80 -5.22
C GLU A 368 -12.76 -4.94 -5.86
N GLY A 369 -13.51 -4.23 -5.02
CA GLY A 369 -14.56 -3.30 -5.46
C GLY A 369 -15.75 -3.94 -6.18
N GLY A 370 -15.87 -5.27 -6.18
CA GLY A 370 -16.91 -6.01 -6.87
C GLY A 370 -18.24 -6.08 -6.12
N TYR A 371 -19.06 -7.08 -6.52
CA TYR A 371 -20.41 -7.32 -6.00
C TYR A 371 -20.46 -8.30 -4.83
N THR A 372 -19.40 -9.09 -4.66
CA THR A 372 -19.40 -10.24 -3.73
C THR A 372 -18.69 -9.95 -2.44
N VAL A 373 -17.53 -9.33 -2.50
CA VAL A 373 -16.66 -9.08 -1.35
C VAL A 373 -16.11 -7.66 -1.30
N TYR A 374 -15.73 -7.23 -0.10
CA TYR A 374 -14.87 -6.06 0.13
C TYR A 374 -13.69 -6.47 1.01
N ALA A 375 -12.64 -5.65 1.09
CA ALA A 375 -11.52 -5.95 1.95
C ALA A 375 -11.66 -5.31 3.34
N LYS A 376 -11.32 -6.08 4.37
CA LYS A 376 -11.15 -5.62 5.74
C LYS A 376 -9.69 -5.79 6.14
N LEU A 377 -9.10 -4.75 6.72
CA LEU A 377 -7.75 -4.81 7.28
C LEU A 377 -7.82 -5.44 8.68
N ILE A 378 -7.05 -6.49 8.91
CA ILE A 378 -6.91 -7.14 10.22
C ILE A 378 -5.43 -7.43 10.52
N PRO A 379 -5.07 -7.66 11.81
CA PRO A 379 -3.73 -8.13 12.15
C PRO A 379 -3.37 -9.42 11.41
N ALA A 380 -2.12 -9.53 10.93
CA ALA A 380 -1.65 -10.70 10.19
C ALA A 380 -1.79 -12.00 10.98
N GLU A 381 -1.54 -11.97 12.30
CA GLU A 381 -1.74 -13.13 13.18
C GLU A 381 -3.19 -13.59 13.21
N ARG A 382 -4.13 -12.65 13.24
CA ARG A 382 -5.57 -12.96 13.19
C ARG A 382 -5.95 -13.55 11.84
N SER A 383 -5.43 -12.99 10.73
CA SER A 383 -5.62 -13.55 9.39
C SER A 383 -5.15 -15.00 9.30
N LEU A 384 -3.95 -15.28 9.83
CA LEU A 384 -3.39 -16.64 9.89
C LEU A 384 -4.25 -17.60 10.74
N ALA A 385 -4.73 -17.14 11.89
CA ALA A 385 -5.58 -17.95 12.77
C ALA A 385 -6.92 -18.29 12.13
N LEU A 386 -7.51 -17.35 11.39
CA LEU A 386 -8.78 -17.55 10.67
C LEU A 386 -8.60 -18.33 9.37
N GLY A 387 -7.40 -18.45 8.84
CA GLY A 387 -7.18 -18.91 7.47
C GLY A 387 -7.86 -17.99 6.45
N ALA A 388 -7.92 -16.69 6.74
CA ALA A 388 -8.67 -15.73 5.93
C ALA A 388 -8.11 -15.63 4.50
N LEU A 389 -9.01 -15.45 3.52
CA LEU A 389 -8.66 -15.28 2.12
C LEU A 389 -8.18 -13.84 1.89
N PRO A 390 -6.93 -13.60 1.46
CA PRO A 390 -6.51 -12.27 1.06
C PRO A 390 -7.34 -11.76 -0.11
N ILE A 391 -7.70 -10.48 -0.11
CA ILE A 391 -8.53 -9.89 -1.18
C ILE A 391 -7.88 -10.04 -2.56
N GLY A 392 -6.55 -9.97 -2.66
CA GLY A 392 -5.81 -10.17 -3.91
C GLY A 392 -5.92 -11.58 -4.50
N LEU A 393 -6.41 -12.56 -3.75
CA LEU A 393 -6.72 -13.91 -4.23
C LEU A 393 -8.23 -14.16 -4.40
N ALA A 394 -9.08 -13.17 -4.12
CA ALA A 394 -10.53 -13.29 -4.24
C ALA A 394 -11.06 -12.99 -5.66
N HIS A 395 -10.20 -12.90 -6.66
CA HIS A 395 -10.58 -12.63 -8.04
C HIS A 395 -10.82 -13.93 -8.82
N ARG A 396 -12.02 -14.08 -9.40
CA ARG A 396 -12.40 -15.21 -10.27
C ARG A 396 -12.16 -16.57 -9.61
N VAL A 397 -12.44 -16.66 -8.32
CA VAL A 397 -12.33 -17.91 -7.55
C VAL A 397 -13.72 -18.37 -7.13
N LYS A 398 -13.98 -19.69 -7.26
CA LYS A 398 -15.30 -20.29 -7.00
C LYS A 398 -15.46 -20.63 -5.53
N LEU A 399 -16.60 -20.25 -4.94
CA LEU A 399 -16.99 -20.68 -3.59
C LEU A 399 -17.35 -22.17 -3.54
N LEU A 400 -16.87 -22.87 -2.52
CA LEU A 400 -17.15 -24.28 -2.24
C LEU A 400 -18.27 -24.46 -1.23
N ARG A 401 -18.56 -23.45 -0.40
CA ARG A 401 -19.65 -23.44 0.58
C ARG A 401 -20.34 -22.09 0.67
N ASN A 402 -21.48 -22.03 1.35
CA ASN A 402 -22.19 -20.78 1.61
C ASN A 402 -21.39 -19.94 2.62
N VAL A 403 -21.41 -18.62 2.44
CA VAL A 403 -20.82 -17.62 3.35
C VAL A 403 -21.89 -16.58 3.66
N ALA A 404 -22.13 -16.28 4.94
CA ALA A 404 -23.13 -15.28 5.33
C ALA A 404 -22.61 -13.84 5.10
N ALA A 405 -23.53 -12.89 5.00
CA ALA A 405 -23.19 -11.48 4.88
C ALA A 405 -22.37 -11.02 6.09
N GLY A 406 -21.25 -10.31 5.83
CA GLY A 406 -20.36 -9.79 6.87
C GLY A 406 -19.37 -10.83 7.42
N GLU A 407 -19.43 -12.09 7.02
CA GLU A 407 -18.44 -13.11 7.39
C GLU A 407 -17.14 -12.99 6.57
N PHE A 408 -16.03 -13.36 7.20
CA PHE A 408 -14.77 -13.53 6.51
C PHE A 408 -14.84 -14.73 5.56
N VAL A 409 -14.38 -14.54 4.34
CA VAL A 409 -14.12 -15.66 3.44
C VAL A 409 -12.76 -16.25 3.81
N THR A 410 -12.68 -17.57 3.93
CA THR A 410 -11.42 -18.27 4.21
C THR A 410 -10.88 -18.99 2.98
N ALA A 411 -9.61 -19.35 2.99
CA ALA A 411 -9.00 -20.14 1.92
C ALA A 411 -9.67 -21.51 1.74
N ALA A 412 -10.28 -22.07 2.81
CA ALA A 412 -11.04 -23.32 2.75
C ALA A 412 -12.42 -23.17 2.09
N ASP A 413 -12.92 -21.93 1.97
CA ASP A 413 -14.22 -21.65 1.36
C ASP A 413 -14.18 -21.59 -0.17
N VAL A 414 -13.00 -21.57 -0.76
CA VAL A 414 -12.80 -21.30 -2.18
C VAL A 414 -11.92 -22.36 -2.85
N ALA A 415 -12.16 -22.58 -4.15
CA ALA A 415 -11.35 -23.45 -5.00
C ALA A 415 -10.10 -22.71 -5.50
N LEU A 416 -9.10 -22.52 -4.62
CA LEU A 416 -7.82 -21.93 -5.03
C LEU A 416 -7.03 -22.92 -5.90
N ASP A 417 -6.46 -22.42 -6.99
CA ASP A 417 -5.52 -23.18 -7.81
C ASP A 417 -4.10 -23.07 -7.23
N ASP A 418 -3.62 -24.16 -6.65
CA ASP A 418 -2.29 -24.28 -6.05
C ASP A 418 -1.14 -24.16 -7.06
N ASN A 419 -1.42 -24.26 -8.36
CA ASN A 419 -0.42 -24.03 -9.40
C ASN A 419 -0.18 -22.55 -9.67
N LEU A 420 -1.08 -21.67 -9.26
CA LEU A 420 -0.89 -20.23 -9.40
C LEU A 420 0.28 -19.75 -8.53
N ARG A 421 1.24 -19.05 -9.17
CA ARG A 421 2.45 -18.55 -8.51
C ARG A 421 2.12 -17.67 -7.30
N ALA A 422 1.12 -16.80 -7.40
CA ALA A 422 0.68 -15.94 -6.30
C ALA A 422 0.18 -16.74 -5.10
N VAL A 423 -0.59 -17.81 -5.32
CA VAL A 423 -1.08 -18.69 -4.24
C VAL A 423 0.08 -19.40 -3.55
N ARG A 424 1.02 -19.95 -4.30
CA ARG A 424 2.20 -20.63 -3.74
C ARG A 424 3.06 -19.69 -2.90
N ILE A 425 3.32 -18.48 -3.40
CA ILE A 425 4.10 -17.47 -2.68
C ILE A 425 3.42 -17.03 -1.42
N ARG A 426 2.11 -16.81 -1.46
CA ARG A 426 1.33 -16.48 -0.28
C ARG A 426 1.41 -17.58 0.78
N ARG A 427 1.22 -18.84 0.40
CA ARG A 427 1.35 -19.98 1.33
C ARG A 427 2.76 -20.13 1.91
N GLU A 428 3.78 -19.88 1.11
CA GLU A 428 5.17 -19.86 1.59
C GLU A 428 5.36 -18.76 2.64
N MET A 429 4.85 -17.55 2.38
CA MET A 429 4.91 -16.43 3.33
C MET A 429 4.19 -16.76 4.65
N GLU A 430 3.02 -17.37 4.58
CA GLU A 430 2.24 -17.80 5.75
C GLU A 430 2.96 -18.89 6.56
N THR A 431 3.56 -19.86 5.88
CA THR A 431 4.33 -20.94 6.52
C THR A 431 5.53 -20.37 7.28
N GLN A 432 6.25 -19.45 6.66
CA GLN A 432 7.40 -18.78 7.29
C GLN A 432 6.99 -17.95 8.50
N ALA A 433 5.86 -17.23 8.41
CA ALA A 433 5.34 -16.46 9.52
C ALA A 433 4.97 -17.36 10.72
N ARG A 434 4.31 -18.50 10.48
CA ARG A 434 4.00 -19.49 11.54
C ARG A 434 5.26 -20.05 12.19
N GLN A 435 6.28 -20.38 11.42
CA GLN A 435 7.56 -20.86 11.95
C GLN A 435 8.25 -19.82 12.84
N MET A 436 8.28 -18.54 12.43
CA MET A 436 8.85 -17.46 13.23
C MET A 436 8.11 -17.28 14.55
N THR A 437 6.79 -17.34 14.54
CA THR A 437 5.98 -17.25 15.78
C THR A 437 6.28 -18.42 16.73
N GLN A 438 6.40 -19.65 16.23
CA GLN A 438 6.73 -20.81 17.04
C GLN A 438 8.10 -20.70 17.70
N VAL A 439 9.12 -20.21 16.99
CA VAL A 439 10.46 -19.99 17.53
C VAL A 439 10.44 -18.96 18.66
N LEU A 440 9.79 -17.82 18.44
CA LEU A 440 9.67 -16.76 19.48
C LEU A 440 8.93 -17.24 20.73
N THR A 441 7.87 -18.03 20.57
CA THR A 441 7.13 -18.61 21.70
C THR A 441 7.97 -19.63 22.48
N ALA A 442 8.75 -20.43 21.78
CA ALA A 442 9.66 -21.40 22.39
C ALA A 442 10.79 -20.71 23.18
N GLU A 443 11.38 -19.66 22.63
CA GLU A 443 12.41 -18.86 23.30
C GLU A 443 11.87 -18.16 24.56
N GLN A 444 10.65 -17.60 24.50
CA GLN A 444 9.99 -16.97 25.65
C GLN A 444 9.63 -18.01 26.72
N GLY A 445 9.18 -19.20 26.33
CA GLY A 445 8.93 -20.32 27.26
C GLY A 445 10.19 -20.80 27.95
N ALA A 446 11.30 -20.92 27.21
CA ALA A 446 12.60 -21.29 27.75
C ALA A 446 13.15 -20.23 28.72
N ALA A 447 13.02 -18.93 28.39
CA ALA A 447 13.43 -17.84 29.27
C ALA A 447 12.61 -17.80 30.58
N SER A 448 11.30 -18.05 30.51
CA SER A 448 10.43 -18.12 31.69
C SER A 448 10.73 -19.31 32.57
N SER A 449 11.10 -20.47 32.04
CA SER A 449 11.46 -21.65 32.79
C SER A 449 12.80 -21.49 33.52
N VAL A 450 13.77 -20.77 32.96
CA VAL A 450 15.04 -20.45 33.62
C VAL A 450 14.83 -19.49 34.80
N PHE A 451 13.91 -18.53 34.68
CA PHE A 451 13.56 -17.60 35.75
C PHE A 451 12.88 -18.31 36.95
N LEU A 452 12.02 -19.31 36.67
CA LEU A 452 11.35 -20.08 37.71
C LEU A 452 12.33 -21.03 38.48
N GLN A 453 13.33 -21.60 37.79
CA GLN A 453 14.34 -22.44 38.43
C GLN A 453 15.32 -21.65 39.32
N HIS A 454 15.52 -20.37 39.09
CA HIS A 454 16.39 -19.52 39.94
C HIS A 454 15.65 -18.94 41.16
N SER A 455 14.31 -18.92 41.17
CA SER A 455 13.52 -18.44 42.30
C SER A 455 13.36 -19.49 43.41
N ASP A 456 13.56 -20.78 43.12
CA ASP A 456 13.47 -21.87 44.11
C ASP A 456 14.80 -22.13 44.83
N VAL A 457 15.93 -21.62 44.34
CA VAL A 457 17.25 -21.79 44.96
C VAL A 457 17.53 -20.75 46.06
N THR A 458 16.74 -19.68 46.16
CA THR A 458 16.91 -18.62 47.19
C THR A 458 15.95 -18.72 48.38
N ARG A 459 15.24 -19.86 48.54
CA ARG A 459 14.38 -20.17 49.68
C ARG A 459 14.81 -21.45 50.41
N GLY A 460 16.10 -21.74 50.46
CA GLY A 460 16.68 -22.79 51.29
C GLY A 460 17.59 -22.21 52.34
#